data_bc4c5b3b69d0e1ce3a8318952dd8d3e9
#
_entry.id   bc4c5b3b69d0e1ce3a8318952dd8d3e9
#
_cell.length_a   1.000
_cell.length_b   1.000
_cell.length_c   1.000
_cell.angle_alpha   90.00
_cell.angle_beta   90.00
_cell.angle_gamma   90.00
#
_symmetry.space_group_name_H-M   'P 1'
#
loop_
_entity.id
_entity.type
_entity.pdbx_description
1 polymer ?
#
loop_
_entity_poly.entity_id
_entity_poly.type
_entity_poly.pdbx_seq_one_letter_code
_entity_poly.pdbx_strand_id
1 'polypeptide(L)'
;MTFFSSLAWTGISFVLFTALVAIISAWKTRDEQLDTAEGYFLAGRGLPGVVIAGSLLLTNLSAEQLVGLNGQSWKTNMGPIAWEVGSMFTLLVLAYYFLPKYLKMGAMTIPSLMEERYGRGTKTMFSVVIVVMYSILNLPVILYSGAVVFEQIFDISGIMGTSKFVAVAILCVIIGIIGGCYAIFGGLKAVAVSDTINGIGLIIGGLMIPFLGFAALSAATGGHGILDGVKYMIEADPAKMNAINAWNAPEPEVPWPLIITGMFFNNLYWWCTNQSFVQRSLAAKSLKEGQKGAIFCGFLKCLGPLYLVIPGIIAFYLPSIQEKLAAAGSSAIDFAYPALISEIVPKPVMGFFAAVMFGAILSSFNSVLNSASTMFTLDLYRSSINPKASDTKCVKVGKIYGTIAGCISIVIAPFIMNTGGITTFLNSMSQFVSLPVLCTILGIFMFKRIPKYMPKVITIFHVVCYGAFLLIKPCYPGSTNPIHYLYAMAVLFPIELLIMWYLNKYHPAEEYEIQDVGAVDLTPWKYRHVVSIIGLILAVAIYIFFSPLGIAA
;
A
#
# COMPACT_ATOMS: atom_id res chain seq x y z
N MET A 1 -29.83 14.17 -21.83
CA MET A 1 -29.88 14.18 -20.36
C MET A 1 -29.31 15.50 -19.88
N THR A 2 -30.02 16.25 -19.07
CA THR A 2 -29.54 17.53 -18.52
C THR A 2 -28.41 17.27 -17.50
N PHE A 3 -27.52 18.23 -17.34
CA PHE A 3 -26.39 18.15 -16.37
C PHE A 3 -26.86 17.75 -14.96
N PHE A 4 -27.96 18.31 -14.48
CA PHE A 4 -28.54 17.95 -13.18
C PHE A 4 -29.01 16.49 -13.08
N SER A 5 -29.56 15.89 -14.14
CA SER A 5 -29.96 14.49 -14.12
C SER A 5 -28.75 13.54 -14.06
N SER A 6 -27.64 13.89 -14.71
CA SER A 6 -26.43 13.07 -14.67
C SER A 6 -25.71 13.14 -13.31
N LEU A 7 -25.67 14.31 -12.67
CA LEU A 7 -25.09 14.48 -11.34
C LEU A 7 -25.93 13.75 -10.26
N ALA A 8 -27.27 13.77 -10.41
CA ALA A 8 -28.16 13.04 -9.52
C ALA A 8 -27.95 11.50 -9.60
N TRP A 9 -27.82 10.94 -10.79
CA TRP A 9 -27.52 9.52 -10.95
C TRP A 9 -26.17 9.12 -10.39
N THR A 10 -25.14 9.95 -10.58
CA THR A 10 -23.82 9.77 -9.99
C THR A 10 -23.89 9.79 -8.46
N GLY A 11 -24.63 10.76 -7.88
CA GLY A 11 -24.84 10.85 -6.44
C GLY A 11 -25.60 9.64 -5.87
N ILE A 12 -26.68 9.21 -6.54
CA ILE A 12 -27.49 8.06 -6.11
C ILE A 12 -26.65 6.78 -6.10
N SER A 13 -25.94 6.48 -7.18
CA SER A 13 -25.12 5.24 -7.25
C SER A 13 -23.96 5.27 -6.25
N PHE A 14 -23.36 6.44 -6.00
CA PHE A 14 -22.35 6.60 -4.95
C PHE A 14 -22.91 6.31 -3.56
N VAL A 15 -24.04 6.92 -3.20
CA VAL A 15 -24.66 6.73 -1.89
C VAL A 15 -25.14 5.29 -1.69
N LEU A 16 -25.74 4.68 -2.70
CA LEU A 16 -26.24 3.31 -2.62
C LEU A 16 -25.10 2.31 -2.36
N PHE A 17 -23.99 2.40 -3.09
CA PHE A 17 -22.86 1.49 -2.89
C PHE A 17 -22.17 1.73 -1.52
N THR A 18 -21.95 2.98 -1.16
CA THR A 18 -21.33 3.33 0.14
C THR A 18 -22.21 2.86 1.31
N ALA A 19 -23.54 3.06 1.22
CA ALA A 19 -24.48 2.59 2.22
C ALA A 19 -24.52 1.05 2.29
N LEU A 20 -24.46 0.36 1.17
CA LEU A 20 -24.39 -1.10 1.13
C LEU A 20 -23.17 -1.63 1.88
N VAL A 21 -21.99 -1.04 1.64
CA VAL A 21 -20.75 -1.40 2.35
C VAL A 21 -20.88 -1.15 3.84
N ALA A 22 -21.40 0.01 4.25
CA ALA A 22 -21.58 0.37 5.66
C ALA A 22 -22.56 -0.58 6.37
N ILE A 23 -23.70 -0.89 5.76
CA ILE A 23 -24.73 -1.78 6.31
C ILE A 23 -24.17 -3.20 6.47
N ILE A 24 -23.55 -3.76 5.44
CA ILE A 24 -23.00 -5.13 5.50
C ILE A 24 -21.89 -5.20 6.54
N SER A 25 -21.00 -4.19 6.59
CA SER A 25 -19.93 -4.13 7.58
C SER A 25 -20.50 -4.08 9.00
N ALA A 26 -21.43 -3.18 9.28
CA ALA A 26 -22.08 -3.07 10.59
C ALA A 26 -22.81 -4.36 10.99
N TRP A 27 -23.53 -4.99 10.05
CA TRP A 27 -24.22 -6.26 10.32
C TRP A 27 -23.27 -7.41 10.65
N LYS A 28 -22.15 -7.52 9.92
CA LYS A 28 -21.13 -8.57 10.12
C LYS A 28 -20.30 -8.40 11.40
N THR A 29 -20.26 -7.20 11.96
CA THR A 29 -19.42 -6.87 13.11
C THR A 29 -20.19 -6.52 14.38
N ARG A 30 -21.52 -6.63 14.35
CA ARG A 30 -22.40 -6.24 15.47
C ARG A 30 -22.14 -6.99 16.78
N ASP A 31 -21.64 -8.24 16.70
CA ASP A 31 -21.43 -9.11 17.87
C ASP A 31 -19.97 -9.08 18.36
N GLU A 32 -19.14 -8.12 17.89
CA GLU A 32 -17.74 -8.03 18.29
C GLU A 32 -17.54 -7.36 19.65
N GLN A 33 -16.59 -7.92 20.40
CA GLN A 33 -16.18 -7.37 21.70
C GLN A 33 -15.19 -6.20 21.49
N LEU A 34 -15.72 -5.02 21.19
CA LEU A 34 -14.91 -3.80 20.99
C LEU A 34 -14.37 -3.19 22.27
N ASP A 35 -14.68 -3.76 23.44
CA ASP A 35 -14.20 -3.29 24.75
C ASP A 35 -12.85 -3.89 25.16
N THR A 36 -12.40 -4.94 24.47
CA THR A 36 -11.10 -5.57 24.69
C THR A 36 -10.07 -5.07 23.70
N ALA A 37 -8.80 -5.01 24.12
CA ALA A 37 -7.71 -4.61 23.23
C ALA A 37 -7.56 -5.59 22.05
N GLU A 38 -7.68 -6.89 22.27
CA GLU A 38 -7.60 -7.90 21.21
C GLU A 38 -8.79 -7.82 20.25
N GLY A 39 -10.01 -7.61 20.77
CA GLY A 39 -11.20 -7.42 19.94
C GLY A 39 -11.10 -6.18 19.06
N TYR A 40 -10.76 -5.03 19.65
CA TYR A 40 -10.70 -3.76 18.92
C TYR A 40 -9.53 -3.68 17.92
N PHE A 41 -8.31 -4.06 18.35
CA PHE A 41 -7.08 -3.88 17.54
C PHE A 41 -6.71 -5.10 16.68
N LEU A 42 -7.17 -6.32 17.03
CA LEU A 42 -6.87 -7.56 16.30
C LEU A 42 -8.11 -8.37 15.87
N ALA A 43 -9.30 -7.76 15.90
CA ALA A 43 -10.53 -8.45 15.53
C ALA A 43 -10.73 -9.81 16.26
N GLY A 44 -10.30 -9.90 17.52
CA GLY A 44 -10.35 -11.12 18.33
C GLY A 44 -9.64 -12.33 17.72
N ARG A 45 -8.65 -12.13 16.83
CA ARG A 45 -8.00 -13.19 16.02
C ARG A 45 -9.02 -14.08 15.30
N GLY A 46 -10.05 -13.49 14.72
CA GLY A 46 -11.17 -14.20 14.09
C GLY A 46 -11.22 -14.11 12.57
N LEU A 47 -10.23 -13.50 11.90
CA LEU A 47 -10.30 -13.24 10.46
C LEU A 47 -10.08 -14.52 9.62
N PRO A 48 -11.01 -14.85 8.71
CA PRO A 48 -10.83 -15.92 7.73
C PRO A 48 -9.96 -15.44 6.56
N GLY A 49 -9.35 -16.40 5.83
CA GLY A 49 -8.39 -16.12 4.77
C GLY A 49 -8.89 -15.20 3.65
N VAL A 50 -10.16 -15.32 3.25
CA VAL A 50 -10.75 -14.45 2.22
C VAL A 50 -10.80 -12.99 2.68
N VAL A 51 -11.18 -12.75 3.94
CA VAL A 51 -11.20 -11.38 4.51
C VAL A 51 -9.78 -10.84 4.65
N ILE A 52 -8.82 -11.67 5.04
CA ILE A 52 -7.41 -11.29 5.10
C ILE A 52 -6.91 -10.91 3.71
N ALA A 53 -7.18 -11.71 2.67
CA ALA A 53 -6.77 -11.41 1.29
C ALA A 53 -7.35 -10.08 0.79
N GLY A 54 -8.65 -9.87 0.97
CA GLY A 54 -9.34 -8.63 0.58
C GLY A 54 -8.81 -7.42 1.34
N SER A 55 -8.63 -7.52 2.65
CA SER A 55 -8.12 -6.43 3.47
C SER A 55 -6.64 -6.12 3.20
N LEU A 56 -5.77 -7.13 2.98
CA LEU A 56 -4.40 -6.92 2.53
C LEU A 56 -4.34 -6.21 1.18
N LEU A 57 -5.18 -6.64 0.22
CA LEU A 57 -5.26 -6.01 -1.09
C LEU A 57 -5.64 -4.53 -0.97
N LEU A 58 -6.74 -4.21 -0.29
CA LEU A 58 -7.25 -2.83 -0.16
C LEU A 58 -6.39 -1.94 0.75
N THR A 59 -5.69 -2.52 1.72
CA THR A 59 -4.71 -1.76 2.51
C THR A 59 -3.59 -1.23 1.63
N ASN A 60 -3.23 -1.96 0.58
CA ASN A 60 -2.21 -1.56 -0.39
C ASN A 60 -2.79 -0.76 -1.57
N LEU A 61 -3.94 -1.20 -2.11
CA LEU A 61 -4.62 -0.53 -3.22
C LEU A 61 -5.38 0.70 -2.73
N SER A 62 -4.70 1.80 -2.70
CA SER A 62 -5.28 3.10 -2.38
C SER A 62 -5.28 4.02 -3.61
N ALA A 63 -5.81 5.22 -3.46
CA ALA A 63 -5.82 6.21 -4.53
C ALA A 63 -4.40 6.57 -4.98
N GLU A 64 -3.41 6.61 -4.07
CA GLU A 64 -2.03 6.91 -4.44
C GLU A 64 -1.44 5.86 -5.38
N GLN A 65 -1.79 4.58 -5.23
CA GLN A 65 -1.35 3.54 -6.15
C GLN A 65 -2.05 3.61 -7.49
N LEU A 66 -3.38 3.81 -7.50
CA LEU A 66 -4.14 3.95 -8.73
C LEU A 66 -3.67 5.16 -9.55
N VAL A 67 -3.48 6.29 -8.91
CA VAL A 67 -3.00 7.52 -9.56
C VAL A 67 -1.52 7.38 -9.92
N GLY A 68 -0.69 6.97 -8.95
CA GLY A 68 0.76 6.99 -9.11
C GLY A 68 1.29 5.98 -10.10
N LEU A 69 0.84 4.71 -10.07
CA LEU A 69 1.35 3.69 -10.99
C LEU A 69 0.85 3.91 -12.42
N ASN A 70 -0.42 4.34 -12.59
CA ASN A 70 -0.93 4.74 -13.90
C ASN A 70 -0.23 6.01 -14.42
N GLY A 71 0.08 6.97 -13.56
CA GLY A 71 0.86 8.15 -13.93
C GLY A 71 2.29 7.80 -14.33
N GLN A 72 2.94 6.92 -13.58
CA GLN A 72 4.28 6.43 -13.94
C GLN A 72 4.28 5.71 -15.29
N SER A 73 3.32 4.82 -15.54
CA SER A 73 3.22 4.10 -16.82
C SER A 73 2.86 5.01 -17.98
N TRP A 74 2.01 6.04 -17.74
CA TRP A 74 1.77 7.09 -18.72
C TRP A 74 3.07 7.79 -19.14
N LYS A 75 3.88 8.16 -18.16
CA LYS A 75 5.16 8.84 -18.39
C LYS A 75 6.20 7.93 -19.04
N THR A 76 6.27 6.65 -18.63
CA THR A 76 7.33 5.71 -19.02
C THR A 76 6.78 4.51 -19.81
N ASN A 77 6.61 3.35 -19.16
CA ASN A 77 6.23 2.07 -19.77
C ASN A 77 5.60 1.12 -18.75
N MET A 78 5.60 -0.21 -19.02
CA MET A 78 5.08 -1.24 -18.11
C MET A 78 5.96 -1.49 -16.86
N GLY A 79 7.08 -0.82 -16.68
CA GLY A 79 7.98 -0.97 -15.50
C GLY A 79 7.29 -0.96 -14.13
N PRO A 80 6.24 -0.15 -13.90
CA PRO A 80 5.50 -0.15 -12.62
C PRO A 80 4.86 -1.47 -12.21
N ILE A 81 4.77 -2.48 -13.09
CA ILE A 81 4.30 -3.83 -12.69
C ILE A 81 5.16 -4.46 -11.59
N ALA A 82 6.41 -3.99 -11.44
CA ALA A 82 7.32 -4.47 -10.41
C ALA A 82 6.78 -4.28 -8.98
N TRP A 83 6.00 -3.22 -8.74
CA TRP A 83 5.35 -2.97 -7.45
C TRP A 83 4.27 -4.01 -7.14
N GLU A 84 3.54 -4.44 -8.17
CA GLU A 84 2.38 -5.31 -8.05
C GLU A 84 2.77 -6.79 -8.11
N VAL A 85 3.32 -7.22 -9.24
CA VAL A 85 3.66 -8.62 -9.51
C VAL A 85 4.78 -9.10 -8.59
N GLY A 86 5.75 -8.22 -8.27
CA GLY A 86 6.81 -8.49 -7.29
C GLY A 86 6.31 -8.82 -5.89
N SER A 87 5.11 -8.32 -5.52
CA SER A 87 4.46 -8.62 -4.25
C SER A 87 4.12 -10.10 -4.07
N MET A 88 3.88 -10.86 -5.15
CA MET A 88 3.62 -12.29 -5.07
C MET A 88 4.76 -13.04 -4.36
N PHE A 89 6.01 -12.75 -4.71
CA PHE A 89 7.18 -13.40 -4.10
C PHE A 89 7.27 -13.12 -2.60
N THR A 90 7.04 -11.89 -2.19
CA THR A 90 7.17 -11.47 -0.79
C THR A 90 5.97 -11.87 0.07
N LEU A 91 4.77 -11.96 -0.50
CA LEU A 91 3.60 -12.55 0.17
C LEU A 91 3.77 -14.05 0.43
N LEU A 92 4.50 -14.77 -0.42
CA LEU A 92 4.90 -16.14 -0.14
C LEU A 92 5.92 -16.19 1.02
N VAL A 93 6.88 -15.29 1.05
CA VAL A 93 7.82 -15.19 2.19
C VAL A 93 7.04 -14.87 3.48
N LEU A 94 6.04 -13.98 3.43
CA LEU A 94 5.14 -13.78 4.57
C LEU A 94 4.47 -15.09 4.99
N ALA A 95 3.82 -15.79 4.08
CA ALA A 95 3.05 -17.00 4.35
C ALA A 95 3.88 -18.16 4.92
N TYR A 96 5.14 -18.32 4.47
CA TYR A 96 5.97 -19.45 4.83
C TYR A 96 6.97 -19.18 5.95
N TYR A 97 7.48 -17.95 6.05
CA TYR A 97 8.59 -17.66 6.95
C TYR A 97 8.18 -16.74 8.12
N PHE A 98 7.54 -15.62 7.85
CA PHE A 98 7.21 -14.64 8.88
C PHE A 98 5.95 -15.02 9.67
N LEU A 99 4.86 -15.31 8.99
CA LEU A 99 3.56 -15.55 9.62
C LEU A 99 3.54 -16.70 10.63
N PRO A 100 4.15 -17.89 10.37
CA PRO A 100 4.22 -18.95 11.38
C PRO A 100 4.91 -18.49 12.66
N LYS A 101 5.97 -17.67 12.56
CA LYS A 101 6.73 -17.15 13.70
C LYS A 101 5.95 -16.07 14.45
N TYR A 102 5.29 -15.18 13.73
CA TYR A 102 4.44 -14.15 14.31
C TYR A 102 3.29 -14.74 15.12
N LEU A 103 2.59 -15.71 14.56
CA LEU A 103 1.47 -16.37 15.24
C LEU A 103 1.96 -17.22 16.42
N LYS A 104 3.12 -17.86 16.30
CA LYS A 104 3.77 -18.60 17.40
C LYS A 104 4.08 -17.70 18.59
N MET A 105 4.58 -16.48 18.34
CA MET A 105 4.89 -15.50 19.39
C MET A 105 3.65 -14.78 19.93
N GLY A 106 2.48 -14.93 19.32
CA GLY A 106 1.24 -14.29 19.77
C GLY A 106 1.26 -12.76 19.72
N ALA A 107 2.12 -12.16 18.90
CA ALA A 107 2.31 -10.72 18.86
C ALA A 107 1.05 -9.95 18.46
N MET A 108 0.86 -8.77 19.05
CA MET A 108 -0.19 -7.83 18.68
C MET A 108 0.32 -6.73 17.73
N THR A 109 1.61 -6.39 17.86
CA THR A 109 2.26 -5.37 17.03
C THR A 109 3.66 -5.82 16.63
N ILE A 110 4.19 -5.27 15.53
CA ILE A 110 5.58 -5.52 15.12
C ILE A 110 6.59 -5.01 16.17
N PRO A 111 6.43 -3.80 16.77
CA PRO A 111 7.31 -3.40 17.85
C PRO A 111 7.24 -4.27 19.11
N SER A 112 6.10 -4.92 19.41
CA SER A 112 6.02 -5.83 20.56
C SER A 112 6.90 -7.06 20.42
N LEU A 113 7.09 -7.57 19.19
CA LEU A 113 8.06 -8.64 18.89
C LEU A 113 9.51 -8.20 19.19
N MET A 114 9.81 -6.92 18.90
CA MET A 114 11.15 -6.37 19.16
C MET A 114 11.45 -6.24 20.65
N GLU A 115 10.42 -5.98 21.48
CA GLU A 115 10.59 -5.89 22.94
C GLU A 115 11.09 -7.19 23.54
N GLU A 116 10.52 -8.31 23.11
CA GLU A 116 10.85 -9.63 23.65
C GLU A 116 12.33 -9.97 23.47
N ARG A 117 12.91 -9.64 22.32
CA ARG A 117 14.31 -9.92 22.02
C ARG A 117 15.28 -8.81 22.42
N TYR A 118 14.94 -7.57 22.15
CA TYR A 118 15.86 -6.42 22.27
C TYR A 118 15.54 -5.50 23.44
N GLY A 119 14.41 -5.73 24.10
CA GLY A 119 13.95 -4.93 25.23
C GLY A 119 13.14 -3.71 24.87
N ARG A 120 12.56 -3.10 25.90
CA ARG A 120 11.60 -1.99 25.81
C ARG A 120 12.12 -0.77 25.05
N GLY A 121 13.40 -0.43 25.19
CA GLY A 121 13.98 0.73 24.50
C GLY A 121 13.90 0.63 22.98
N THR A 122 14.11 -0.56 22.40
CA THR A 122 13.99 -0.81 20.96
C THR A 122 12.53 -0.72 20.52
N LYS A 123 11.61 -1.33 21.26
CA LYS A 123 10.17 -1.19 21.03
C LYS A 123 9.74 0.27 20.98
N THR A 124 10.07 1.03 22.02
CA THR A 124 9.69 2.45 22.12
C THR A 124 10.25 3.26 20.98
N MET A 125 11.53 3.07 20.61
CA MET A 125 12.16 3.75 19.50
C MET A 125 11.41 3.53 18.18
N PHE A 126 11.16 2.28 17.79
CA PHE A 126 10.45 1.99 16.55
C PHE A 126 8.98 2.40 16.60
N SER A 127 8.31 2.23 17.74
CA SER A 127 6.93 2.68 17.89
C SER A 127 6.79 4.18 17.68
N VAL A 128 7.67 4.99 18.28
CA VAL A 128 7.66 6.44 18.11
C VAL A 128 7.88 6.81 16.63
N VAL A 129 8.92 6.25 16.01
CA VAL A 129 9.28 6.58 14.62
C VAL A 129 8.14 6.19 13.66
N ILE A 130 7.58 4.98 13.78
CA ILE A 130 6.52 4.51 12.89
C ILE A 130 5.22 5.29 13.11
N VAL A 131 4.85 5.56 14.37
CA VAL A 131 3.65 6.32 14.73
C VAL A 131 3.73 7.75 14.18
N VAL A 132 4.89 8.41 14.29
CA VAL A 132 5.13 9.74 13.70
C VAL A 132 5.06 9.68 12.18
N MET A 133 5.73 8.70 11.55
CA MET A 133 5.69 8.51 10.09
C MET A 133 4.26 8.30 9.59
N TYR A 134 3.48 7.47 10.26
CA TYR A 134 2.09 7.23 9.89
C TYR A 134 1.23 8.50 10.00
N SER A 135 1.40 9.27 11.07
CA SER A 135 0.58 10.46 11.32
C SER A 135 0.93 11.67 10.46
N ILE A 136 2.23 11.87 10.14
CA ILE A 136 2.72 13.07 9.47
C ILE A 136 2.97 12.83 7.96
N LEU A 137 3.23 11.59 7.54
CA LEU A 137 3.53 11.26 6.16
C LEU A 137 2.43 10.42 5.51
N ASN A 138 2.17 9.21 6.02
CA ASN A 138 1.28 8.27 5.32
C ASN A 138 -0.18 8.74 5.29
N LEU A 139 -0.76 9.12 6.44
CA LEU A 139 -2.16 9.58 6.50
C LEU A 139 -2.41 10.82 5.64
N PRO A 140 -1.58 11.89 5.70
CA PRO A 140 -1.74 13.04 4.83
C PRO A 140 -1.63 12.70 3.34
N VAL A 141 -0.69 11.84 2.92
CA VAL A 141 -0.52 11.43 1.53
C VAL A 141 -1.77 10.69 1.02
N ILE A 142 -2.34 9.79 1.83
CA ILE A 142 -3.58 9.07 1.47
C ILE A 142 -4.74 10.04 1.29
N LEU A 143 -4.93 11.01 2.19
CA LEU A 143 -5.99 12.01 2.08
C LEU A 143 -5.82 12.89 0.85
N TYR A 144 -4.60 13.38 0.61
CA TYR A 144 -4.28 14.21 -0.53
C TYR A 144 -4.54 13.48 -1.85
N SER A 145 -4.03 12.26 -2.01
CA SER A 145 -4.24 11.46 -3.23
C SER A 145 -5.72 11.24 -3.53
N GLY A 146 -6.50 10.94 -2.48
CA GLY A 146 -7.94 10.81 -2.58
C GLY A 146 -8.63 12.12 -3.00
N ALA A 147 -8.26 13.23 -2.38
CA ALA A 147 -8.82 14.54 -2.68
C ALA A 147 -8.52 14.97 -4.14
N VAL A 148 -7.31 14.73 -4.64
CA VAL A 148 -6.94 15.02 -6.04
C VAL A 148 -7.80 14.23 -7.02
N VAL A 149 -8.05 12.95 -6.76
CA VAL A 149 -8.90 12.10 -7.62
C VAL A 149 -10.32 12.66 -7.68
N PHE A 150 -10.90 13.01 -6.52
CA PHE A 150 -12.27 13.55 -6.47
C PHE A 150 -12.35 14.94 -7.09
N GLU A 151 -11.34 15.79 -6.87
CA GLU A 151 -11.28 17.12 -7.49
C GLU A 151 -11.29 16.99 -9.02
N GLN A 152 -10.47 16.11 -9.58
CA GLN A 152 -10.34 15.95 -11.03
C GLN A 152 -11.57 15.29 -11.67
N ILE A 153 -12.18 14.30 -11.00
CA ILE A 153 -13.38 13.61 -11.54
C ILE A 153 -14.61 14.51 -11.54
N PHE A 154 -14.77 15.34 -10.51
CA PHE A 154 -15.99 16.13 -10.29
C PHE A 154 -15.82 17.63 -10.57
N ASP A 155 -14.60 18.08 -10.89
CA ASP A 155 -14.27 19.52 -11.09
C ASP A 155 -14.80 20.39 -9.94
N ILE A 156 -14.47 20.00 -8.71
CA ILE A 156 -14.98 20.69 -7.52
C ILE A 156 -14.55 22.16 -7.50
N SER A 157 -13.32 22.45 -7.95
CA SER A 157 -12.80 23.82 -8.04
C SER A 157 -13.63 24.66 -9.01
N GLY A 158 -14.01 24.11 -10.18
CA GLY A 158 -14.88 24.76 -11.15
C GLY A 158 -16.30 24.98 -10.62
N ILE A 159 -16.89 23.95 -9.98
CA ILE A 159 -18.23 24.04 -9.39
C ILE A 159 -18.29 25.11 -8.28
N MET A 160 -17.26 25.18 -7.43
CA MET A 160 -17.21 26.11 -6.30
C MET A 160 -16.66 27.51 -6.67
N GLY A 161 -16.11 27.69 -7.87
CA GLY A 161 -15.43 28.93 -8.27
C GLY A 161 -14.20 29.25 -7.42
N THR A 162 -13.45 28.22 -6.96
CA THR A 162 -12.30 28.38 -6.06
C THR A 162 -11.01 27.87 -6.72
N SER A 163 -9.85 28.10 -6.05
CA SER A 163 -8.60 27.51 -6.50
C SER A 163 -8.59 25.99 -6.24
N LYS A 164 -7.82 25.22 -7.04
CA LYS A 164 -7.61 23.78 -6.83
C LYS A 164 -7.11 23.45 -5.43
N PHE A 165 -6.24 24.28 -4.87
CA PHE A 165 -5.75 24.11 -3.50
C PHE A 165 -6.89 24.13 -2.47
N VAL A 166 -7.82 25.10 -2.58
CA VAL A 166 -8.97 25.23 -1.66
C VAL A 166 -9.92 24.05 -1.83
N ALA A 167 -10.20 23.63 -3.07
CA ALA A 167 -11.06 22.47 -3.35
C ALA A 167 -10.47 21.19 -2.75
N VAL A 168 -9.17 20.93 -2.97
CA VAL A 168 -8.45 19.78 -2.38
C VAL A 168 -8.46 19.86 -0.86
N ALA A 169 -8.26 21.03 -0.26
CA ALA A 169 -8.30 21.19 1.20
C ALA A 169 -9.69 20.82 1.77
N ILE A 170 -10.76 21.28 1.14
CA ILE A 170 -12.14 20.94 1.55
C ILE A 170 -12.38 19.43 1.42
N LEU A 171 -11.94 18.81 0.32
CA LEU A 171 -12.07 17.36 0.13
C LEU A 171 -11.27 16.57 1.17
N CYS A 172 -10.06 17.00 1.52
CA CYS A 172 -9.28 16.39 2.61
C CYS A 172 -10.04 16.44 3.96
N VAL A 173 -10.73 17.55 4.25
CA VAL A 173 -11.56 17.68 5.46
C VAL A 173 -12.72 16.68 5.42
N ILE A 174 -13.46 16.62 4.31
CA ILE A 174 -14.64 15.74 4.18
C ILE A 174 -14.21 14.26 4.27
N ILE A 175 -13.22 13.85 3.48
CA ILE A 175 -12.73 12.45 3.46
C ILE A 175 -12.13 12.08 4.81
N GLY A 176 -11.35 12.99 5.41
CA GLY A 176 -10.69 12.75 6.70
C GLY A 176 -11.68 12.60 7.86
N ILE A 177 -12.76 13.41 7.90
CA ILE A 177 -13.81 13.28 8.92
C ILE A 177 -14.55 11.95 8.75
N ILE A 178 -15.00 11.63 7.53
CA ILE A 178 -15.74 10.38 7.28
C ILE A 178 -14.86 9.16 7.60
N GLY A 179 -13.62 9.14 7.10
CA GLY A 179 -12.67 8.06 7.36
C GLY A 179 -12.32 7.93 8.85
N GLY A 180 -12.02 9.06 9.50
CA GLY A 180 -11.72 9.09 10.93
C GLY A 180 -12.86 8.54 11.78
N CYS A 181 -14.10 8.95 11.53
CA CYS A 181 -15.27 8.41 12.22
C CYS A 181 -15.38 6.89 12.04
N TYR A 182 -15.22 6.40 10.80
CA TYR A 182 -15.34 4.99 10.49
C TYR A 182 -14.26 4.15 11.21
N ALA A 183 -13.00 4.59 11.18
CA ALA A 183 -11.88 3.88 11.81
C ALA A 183 -11.98 3.85 13.35
N ILE A 184 -12.36 5.00 13.94
CA ILE A 184 -12.39 5.17 15.39
C ILE A 184 -13.52 4.36 16.04
N PHE A 185 -14.66 4.20 15.37
CA PHE A 185 -15.82 3.50 15.95
C PHE A 185 -15.91 2.02 15.58
N GLY A 186 -15.35 1.60 14.43
CA GLY A 186 -15.53 0.25 13.87
C GLY A 186 -14.52 -0.81 14.32
N GLY A 187 -13.32 -0.42 14.76
CA GLY A 187 -12.23 -1.35 15.06
C GLY A 187 -11.73 -2.13 13.82
N LEU A 188 -10.74 -3.03 14.00
CA LEU A 188 -10.09 -3.73 12.88
C LEU A 188 -11.02 -4.62 12.07
N LYS A 189 -12.00 -5.30 12.71
CA LYS A 189 -12.88 -6.22 11.98
C LYS A 189 -13.81 -5.50 11.02
N ALA A 190 -14.39 -4.37 11.43
CA ALA A 190 -15.23 -3.56 10.56
C ALA A 190 -14.44 -3.04 9.35
N VAL A 191 -13.21 -2.58 9.58
CA VAL A 191 -12.29 -2.18 8.52
C VAL A 191 -12.03 -3.35 7.56
N ALA A 192 -11.63 -4.54 8.07
CA ALA A 192 -11.30 -5.69 7.22
C ALA A 192 -12.50 -6.22 6.39
N VAL A 193 -13.71 -6.19 6.96
CA VAL A 193 -14.93 -6.58 6.24
C VAL A 193 -15.27 -5.58 5.15
N SER A 194 -15.27 -4.28 5.46
CA SER A 194 -15.51 -3.24 4.45
C SER A 194 -14.45 -3.24 3.35
N ASP A 195 -13.17 -3.46 3.71
CA ASP A 195 -12.09 -3.63 2.75
C ASP A 195 -12.38 -4.75 1.76
N THR A 196 -12.86 -5.90 2.25
CA THR A 196 -13.18 -7.04 1.37
C THR A 196 -14.26 -6.69 0.36
N ILE A 197 -15.32 -5.98 0.76
CA ILE A 197 -16.42 -5.57 -0.12
C ILE A 197 -15.95 -4.52 -1.12
N ASN A 198 -15.25 -3.49 -0.63
CA ASN A 198 -14.67 -2.46 -1.48
C ASN A 198 -13.63 -3.03 -2.45
N GLY A 199 -12.87 -4.08 -2.04
CA GLY A 199 -11.92 -4.78 -2.88
C GLY A 199 -12.57 -5.48 -4.07
N ILE A 200 -13.70 -6.12 -3.86
CA ILE A 200 -14.49 -6.71 -4.95
C ILE A 200 -14.95 -5.59 -5.89
N GLY A 201 -15.50 -4.50 -5.34
CA GLY A 201 -15.89 -3.33 -6.13
C GLY A 201 -14.74 -2.74 -6.94
N LEU A 202 -13.53 -2.63 -6.32
CA LEU A 202 -12.35 -2.09 -6.97
C LEU A 202 -11.83 -2.98 -8.10
N ILE A 203 -11.86 -4.31 -7.93
CA ILE A 203 -11.48 -5.23 -9.01
C ILE A 203 -12.46 -5.08 -10.18
N ILE A 204 -13.78 -5.04 -9.92
CA ILE A 204 -14.79 -4.85 -10.95
C ILE A 204 -14.62 -3.50 -11.64
N GLY A 205 -14.61 -2.41 -10.87
CA GLY A 205 -14.45 -1.05 -11.38
C GLY A 205 -13.09 -0.84 -12.05
N GLY A 206 -12.01 -1.33 -11.45
CA GLY A 206 -10.66 -1.23 -11.98
C GLY A 206 -10.48 -1.97 -13.31
N LEU A 207 -11.00 -3.20 -13.43
CA LEU A 207 -10.96 -3.95 -14.68
C LEU A 207 -11.85 -3.34 -15.77
N MET A 208 -12.92 -2.64 -15.41
CA MET A 208 -13.77 -1.92 -16.38
C MET A 208 -12.96 -0.83 -17.14
N ILE A 209 -12.03 -0.17 -16.47
CA ILE A 209 -11.26 0.94 -17.06
C ILE A 209 -10.44 0.51 -18.28
N PRO A 210 -9.60 -0.55 -18.26
CA PRO A 210 -8.90 -0.97 -19.48
C PRO A 210 -9.85 -1.38 -20.62
N PHE A 211 -10.99 -2.02 -20.32
CA PHE A 211 -11.95 -2.38 -21.36
C PHE A 211 -12.55 -1.15 -22.04
N LEU A 212 -13.00 -0.17 -21.26
CA LEU A 212 -13.52 1.10 -21.78
C LEU A 212 -12.41 1.91 -22.48
N GLY A 213 -11.21 1.89 -21.91
CA GLY A 213 -10.06 2.58 -22.46
C GLY A 213 -9.62 2.02 -23.82
N PHE A 214 -9.58 0.70 -23.97
CA PHE A 214 -9.31 0.07 -25.28
C PHE A 214 -10.40 0.34 -26.31
N ALA A 215 -11.67 0.38 -25.90
CA ALA A 215 -12.76 0.78 -26.79
C ALA A 215 -12.60 2.24 -27.24
N ALA A 216 -12.24 3.15 -26.33
CA ALA A 216 -11.99 4.55 -26.66
C ALA A 216 -10.75 4.72 -27.56
N LEU A 217 -9.67 3.98 -27.27
CA LEU A 217 -8.46 3.99 -28.10
C LEU A 217 -8.73 3.48 -29.50
N SER A 218 -9.48 2.36 -29.64
CA SER A 218 -9.92 1.84 -30.92
C SER A 218 -10.70 2.88 -31.72
N ALA A 219 -11.70 3.53 -31.09
CA ALA A 219 -12.47 4.57 -31.75
C ALA A 219 -11.62 5.77 -32.19
N ALA A 220 -10.66 6.21 -31.35
CA ALA A 220 -9.74 7.30 -31.67
C ALA A 220 -8.78 6.98 -32.83
N THR A 221 -8.48 5.72 -33.05
CA THR A 221 -7.54 5.23 -34.10
C THR A 221 -8.24 4.65 -35.33
N GLY A 222 -9.57 4.75 -35.42
CA GLY A 222 -10.36 4.27 -36.57
C GLY A 222 -10.63 2.76 -36.56
N GLY A 223 -10.41 2.07 -35.45
CA GLY A 223 -10.74 0.65 -35.27
C GLY A 223 -12.22 0.42 -34.91
N HIS A 224 -12.66 -0.84 -34.92
CA HIS A 224 -14.06 -1.23 -34.74
C HIS A 224 -14.34 -2.09 -33.50
N GLY A 225 -13.33 -2.33 -32.64
CA GLY A 225 -13.53 -3.16 -31.46
C GLY A 225 -12.43 -3.04 -30.42
N ILE A 226 -12.66 -3.57 -29.23
CA ILE A 226 -11.70 -3.53 -28.11
C ILE A 226 -10.35 -4.13 -28.51
N LEU A 227 -10.36 -5.20 -29.32
CA LEU A 227 -9.15 -5.89 -29.77
C LEU A 227 -8.29 -5.03 -30.70
N ASP A 228 -8.89 -4.13 -31.48
CA ASP A 228 -8.13 -3.18 -32.31
C ASP A 228 -7.38 -2.16 -31.45
N GLY A 229 -8.01 -1.72 -30.34
CA GLY A 229 -7.34 -0.86 -29.36
C GLY A 229 -6.17 -1.56 -28.66
N VAL A 230 -6.32 -2.84 -28.30
CA VAL A 230 -5.23 -3.65 -27.73
C VAL A 230 -4.10 -3.80 -28.74
N LYS A 231 -4.43 -4.17 -29.98
CA LYS A 231 -3.46 -4.33 -31.07
C LYS A 231 -2.70 -3.04 -31.33
N TYR A 232 -3.42 -1.91 -31.44
CA TYR A 232 -2.80 -0.60 -31.63
C TYR A 232 -1.82 -0.28 -30.51
N MET A 233 -2.21 -0.47 -29.24
CA MET A 233 -1.35 -0.19 -28.08
C MET A 233 -0.04 -1.00 -28.12
N ILE A 234 -0.09 -2.26 -28.56
CA ILE A 234 1.08 -3.15 -28.64
C ILE A 234 1.97 -2.76 -29.83
N GLU A 235 1.38 -2.44 -30.99
CA GLU A 235 2.11 -2.21 -32.22
C GLU A 235 2.66 -0.78 -32.39
N ALA A 236 2.01 0.21 -31.73
CA ALA A 236 2.39 1.62 -31.89
C ALA A 236 3.78 1.94 -31.30
N ASP A 237 4.12 1.36 -30.17
CA ASP A 237 5.43 1.48 -29.53
C ASP A 237 5.67 0.28 -28.60
N PRO A 238 6.33 -0.78 -29.08
CA PRO A 238 6.65 -1.95 -28.25
C PRO A 238 7.45 -1.61 -26.99
N ALA A 239 8.25 -0.54 -26.98
CA ALA A 239 9.00 -0.12 -25.80
C ALA A 239 8.10 0.31 -24.65
N LYS A 240 6.89 0.82 -24.92
CA LYS A 240 5.87 1.11 -23.90
C LYS A 240 5.37 -0.16 -23.21
N MET A 241 5.42 -1.31 -23.88
CA MET A 241 5.01 -2.60 -23.30
C MET A 241 6.12 -3.24 -22.46
N ASN A 242 7.33 -2.67 -22.42
CA ASN A 242 8.46 -3.26 -21.73
C ASN A 242 8.40 -3.01 -20.22
N ALA A 243 8.48 -4.09 -19.43
CA ALA A 243 8.60 -4.05 -17.99
C ALA A 243 10.05 -4.21 -17.49
N ILE A 244 10.98 -4.55 -18.39
CA ILE A 244 12.38 -4.87 -18.06
C ILE A 244 13.28 -3.73 -18.54
N ASN A 245 13.40 -2.70 -17.72
CA ASN A 245 14.15 -1.49 -18.05
C ASN A 245 15.66 -1.66 -17.90
N ALA A 246 16.43 -0.83 -18.61
CA ALA A 246 17.89 -0.82 -18.51
C ALA A 246 18.37 -0.60 -17.07
N TRP A 247 19.59 -1.06 -16.75
CA TRP A 247 20.16 -0.95 -15.40
C TRP A 247 20.31 0.51 -14.91
N ASN A 248 20.44 1.46 -15.83
CA ASN A 248 20.60 2.89 -15.58
C ASN A 248 19.34 3.71 -15.93
N ALA A 249 18.17 3.06 -15.99
CA ALA A 249 16.92 3.75 -16.25
C ALA A 249 16.63 4.78 -15.14
N PRO A 250 16.21 6.02 -15.50
CA PRO A 250 15.89 7.07 -14.55
C PRO A 250 14.55 6.83 -13.84
N GLU A 251 14.33 7.49 -12.71
CA GLU A 251 13.00 7.51 -12.09
C GLU A 251 11.96 8.16 -13.01
N PRO A 252 10.72 7.63 -13.01
CA PRO A 252 10.15 6.58 -12.17
C PRO A 252 10.26 5.16 -12.70
N GLU A 253 11.07 4.89 -13.74
CA GLU A 253 11.28 3.54 -14.25
C GLU A 253 11.97 2.67 -13.19
N VAL A 254 11.68 1.36 -13.21
CA VAL A 254 12.35 0.40 -12.33
C VAL A 254 13.40 -0.36 -13.13
N PRO A 255 14.71 -0.08 -12.93
CA PRO A 255 15.80 -0.83 -13.55
C PRO A 255 15.74 -2.33 -13.24
N TRP A 256 16.05 -3.20 -14.20
CA TRP A 256 15.92 -4.65 -14.05
C TRP A 256 16.66 -5.24 -12.84
N PRO A 257 17.87 -4.77 -12.45
CA PRO A 257 18.54 -5.35 -11.29
C PRO A 257 17.76 -5.10 -9.98
N LEU A 258 16.97 -4.03 -9.94
CA LEU A 258 16.19 -3.68 -8.77
C LEU A 258 14.99 -4.61 -8.55
N ILE A 259 14.45 -5.22 -9.60
CA ILE A 259 13.32 -6.16 -9.48
C ILE A 259 13.65 -7.28 -8.49
N ILE A 260 14.89 -7.80 -8.56
CA ILE A 260 15.37 -8.92 -7.73
C ILE A 260 16.17 -8.47 -6.49
N THR A 261 16.43 -7.18 -6.33
CA THR A 261 17.21 -6.62 -5.21
C THR A 261 16.41 -5.56 -4.46
N GLY A 262 16.64 -4.28 -4.69
CA GLY A 262 16.06 -3.17 -3.93
C GLY A 262 14.53 -3.19 -3.86
N MET A 263 13.84 -3.50 -4.97
CA MET A 263 12.39 -3.65 -5.00
C MET A 263 11.91 -4.86 -4.19
N PHE A 264 12.59 -5.99 -4.33
CA PHE A 264 12.28 -7.19 -3.53
C PHE A 264 12.44 -6.92 -2.03
N PHE A 265 13.53 -6.23 -1.60
CA PHE A 265 13.75 -5.88 -0.20
C PHE A 265 12.71 -4.86 0.31
N ASN A 266 12.35 -3.88 -0.52
CA ASN A 266 11.28 -2.95 -0.22
C ASN A 266 9.93 -3.67 -0.05
N ASN A 267 9.58 -4.58 -0.94
CA ASN A 267 8.37 -5.38 -0.83
C ASN A 267 8.38 -6.31 0.41
N LEU A 268 9.55 -6.84 0.83
CA LEU A 268 9.67 -7.58 2.09
C LEU A 268 9.30 -6.70 3.28
N TYR A 269 9.76 -5.45 3.32
CA TYR A 269 9.33 -4.52 4.37
C TYR A 269 7.82 -4.33 4.37
N TRP A 270 7.25 -3.94 3.23
CA TRP A 270 5.83 -3.62 3.15
C TRP A 270 4.94 -4.80 3.52
N TRP A 271 5.18 -5.98 2.97
CA TRP A 271 4.31 -7.14 3.17
C TRP A 271 4.62 -7.93 4.44
N CYS A 272 5.87 -7.96 4.89
CA CYS A 272 6.28 -8.84 5.98
C CYS A 272 6.49 -8.14 7.32
N THR A 273 6.78 -6.82 7.36
CA THR A 273 7.14 -6.12 8.60
C THR A 273 6.43 -4.79 8.83
N ASN A 274 5.74 -4.24 7.83
CA ASN A 274 4.95 -3.03 8.00
C ASN A 274 3.68 -3.34 8.83
N GLN A 275 3.48 -2.61 9.92
CA GLN A 275 2.39 -2.85 10.87
C GLN A 275 1.01 -2.81 10.21
N SER A 276 0.76 -1.84 9.30
CA SER A 276 -0.55 -1.68 8.69
C SER A 276 -0.98 -2.87 7.82
N PHE A 277 -0.04 -3.62 7.26
CA PHE A 277 -0.28 -4.84 6.50
C PHE A 277 -0.30 -6.08 7.39
N VAL A 278 0.76 -6.25 8.19
CA VAL A 278 0.95 -7.46 9.01
C VAL A 278 -0.17 -7.62 10.03
N GLN A 279 -0.74 -6.53 10.54
CA GLN A 279 -1.83 -6.56 11.54
C GLN A 279 -3.04 -7.41 11.08
N ARG A 280 -3.37 -7.43 9.78
CA ARG A 280 -4.44 -8.28 9.22
C ARG A 280 -4.07 -9.76 9.33
N SER A 281 -2.82 -10.08 9.06
CA SER A 281 -2.31 -11.44 9.14
C SER A 281 -2.17 -11.93 10.59
N LEU A 282 -1.83 -11.02 11.53
CA LEU A 282 -1.81 -11.30 12.97
C LEU A 282 -3.22 -11.58 13.53
N ALA A 283 -4.27 -11.01 12.91
CA ALA A 283 -5.66 -11.22 13.25
C ALA A 283 -6.26 -12.52 12.69
N ALA A 284 -5.47 -13.36 12.03
CA ALA A 284 -5.91 -14.64 11.47
C ALA A 284 -6.36 -15.61 12.58
N LYS A 285 -7.47 -16.33 12.35
CA LYS A 285 -7.96 -17.33 13.30
C LYS A 285 -7.12 -18.60 13.38
N SER A 286 -6.24 -18.82 12.41
CA SER A 286 -5.28 -19.93 12.36
C SER A 286 -4.20 -19.65 11.33
N LEU A 287 -3.06 -20.36 11.41
CA LEU A 287 -2.01 -20.29 10.40
C LEU A 287 -2.53 -20.64 9.00
N LYS A 288 -3.40 -21.65 8.90
CA LYS A 288 -4.06 -22.06 7.65
C LYS A 288 -4.77 -20.88 6.98
N GLU A 289 -5.58 -20.12 7.71
CA GLU A 289 -6.32 -18.99 7.17
C GLU A 289 -5.40 -17.80 6.83
N GLY A 290 -4.40 -17.54 7.66
CA GLY A 290 -3.40 -16.52 7.35
C GLY A 290 -2.60 -16.83 6.08
N GLN A 291 -2.19 -18.10 5.89
CA GLN A 291 -1.50 -18.54 4.66
C GLN A 291 -2.39 -18.40 3.43
N LYS A 292 -3.67 -18.81 3.51
CA LYS A 292 -4.63 -18.59 2.42
C LYS A 292 -4.75 -17.10 2.08
N GLY A 293 -4.90 -16.26 3.10
CA GLY A 293 -5.04 -14.81 2.92
C GLY A 293 -3.85 -14.20 2.17
N ALA A 294 -2.63 -14.49 2.61
CA ALA A 294 -1.42 -13.99 1.98
C ALA A 294 -1.25 -14.50 0.53
N ILE A 295 -1.42 -15.81 0.31
CA ILE A 295 -1.24 -16.42 -1.02
C ILE A 295 -2.31 -15.90 -2.01
N PHE A 296 -3.59 -15.83 -1.60
CA PHE A 296 -4.65 -15.30 -2.46
C PHE A 296 -4.48 -13.80 -2.75
N CYS A 297 -4.00 -13.02 -1.79
CA CYS A 297 -3.62 -11.63 -2.04
C CYS A 297 -2.54 -11.55 -3.15
N GLY A 298 -1.56 -12.45 -3.16
CA GLY A 298 -0.55 -12.53 -4.22
C GLY A 298 -1.16 -12.74 -5.61
N PHE A 299 -2.15 -13.62 -5.76
CA PHE A 299 -2.87 -13.77 -7.03
C PHE A 299 -3.62 -12.50 -7.44
N LEU A 300 -4.29 -11.84 -6.50
CA LEU A 300 -4.99 -10.57 -6.76
C LEU A 300 -4.00 -9.47 -7.19
N LYS A 301 -2.79 -9.45 -6.64
CA LYS A 301 -1.72 -8.53 -7.04
C LYS A 301 -1.20 -8.81 -8.46
N CYS A 302 -1.21 -10.05 -8.92
CA CYS A 302 -0.89 -10.40 -10.32
C CYS A 302 -1.91 -9.84 -11.32
N LEU A 303 -3.13 -9.48 -10.91
CA LEU A 303 -4.08 -8.74 -11.74
C LEU A 303 -3.80 -7.23 -11.79
N GLY A 304 -2.94 -6.73 -10.92
CA GLY A 304 -2.59 -5.30 -10.78
C GLY A 304 -2.21 -4.61 -12.10
N PRO A 305 -1.38 -5.20 -12.96
CA PRO A 305 -1.02 -4.61 -14.26
C PRO A 305 -2.23 -4.15 -15.09
N LEU A 306 -3.35 -4.89 -15.03
CA LEU A 306 -4.54 -4.60 -15.83
C LEU A 306 -5.21 -3.28 -15.43
N TYR A 307 -5.24 -2.92 -14.16
CA TYR A 307 -5.96 -1.73 -13.68
C TYR A 307 -5.07 -0.65 -13.06
N LEU A 308 -3.79 -0.95 -12.81
CA LEU A 308 -2.83 -0.01 -12.22
C LEU A 308 -1.76 0.49 -13.20
N VAL A 309 -1.60 -0.16 -14.35
CA VAL A 309 -0.51 0.16 -15.28
C VAL A 309 -1.03 0.38 -16.71
N ILE A 310 -1.80 -0.56 -17.25
CA ILE A 310 -2.35 -0.47 -18.62
C ILE A 310 -3.18 0.80 -18.84
N PRO A 311 -4.07 1.26 -17.93
CA PRO A 311 -4.81 2.48 -18.17
C PRO A 311 -3.92 3.72 -18.35
N GLY A 312 -2.78 3.80 -17.67
CA GLY A 312 -1.82 4.89 -17.86
C GLY A 312 -1.23 4.89 -19.28
N ILE A 313 -0.93 3.71 -19.84
CA ILE A 313 -0.45 3.58 -21.23
C ILE A 313 -1.56 3.94 -22.21
N ILE A 314 -2.81 3.53 -21.96
CA ILE A 314 -3.95 3.95 -22.77
C ILE A 314 -4.08 5.48 -22.76
N ALA A 315 -3.96 6.12 -21.60
CA ALA A 315 -4.00 7.57 -21.46
C ALA A 315 -2.89 8.27 -22.28
N PHE A 316 -1.75 7.63 -22.44
CA PHE A 316 -0.65 8.14 -23.28
C PHE A 316 -1.03 8.20 -24.76
N TYR A 317 -1.79 7.24 -25.27
CA TYR A 317 -2.17 7.19 -26.68
C TYR A 317 -3.45 7.96 -27.03
N LEU A 318 -4.20 8.48 -26.05
CA LEU A 318 -5.41 9.26 -26.30
C LEU A 318 -5.09 10.76 -26.47
N PRO A 319 -5.27 11.37 -27.68
CA PRO A 319 -4.89 12.76 -27.94
C PRO A 319 -5.60 13.76 -27.01
N SER A 320 -6.87 13.54 -26.74
CA SER A 320 -7.69 14.36 -25.83
C SER A 320 -7.13 14.42 -24.41
N ILE A 321 -6.54 13.31 -23.92
CA ILE A 321 -5.90 13.26 -22.61
C ILE A 321 -4.55 14.00 -22.66
N GLN A 322 -3.77 13.83 -23.71
CA GLN A 322 -2.48 14.52 -23.87
C GLN A 322 -2.65 16.05 -23.86
N GLU A 323 -3.67 16.58 -24.53
CA GLU A 323 -3.99 18.01 -24.51
C GLU A 323 -4.32 18.52 -23.08
N LYS A 324 -5.14 17.77 -22.34
CA LYS A 324 -5.46 18.09 -20.94
C LYS A 324 -4.23 18.09 -20.04
N LEU A 325 -3.33 17.11 -20.24
CA LEU A 325 -2.14 16.96 -19.40
C LEU A 325 -1.03 17.96 -19.76
N ALA A 326 -0.95 18.43 -21.01
CA ALA A 326 -0.01 19.48 -21.41
C ALA A 326 -0.20 20.77 -20.57
N ALA A 327 -1.43 21.07 -20.17
CA ALA A 327 -1.73 22.22 -19.31
C ALA A 327 -1.37 22.00 -17.82
N ALA A 328 -1.17 20.76 -17.38
CA ALA A 328 -0.91 20.42 -15.98
C ALA A 328 0.57 20.49 -15.56
N GLY A 329 1.49 20.63 -16.50
CA GLY A 329 2.93 20.79 -16.23
C GLY A 329 3.54 19.62 -15.44
N SER A 330 4.25 19.91 -14.36
CA SER A 330 4.92 18.90 -13.53
C SER A 330 3.94 17.95 -12.79
N SER A 331 2.69 18.35 -12.61
CA SER A 331 1.65 17.54 -11.95
C SER A 331 0.94 16.58 -12.92
N ALA A 332 1.26 16.59 -14.21
CA ALA A 332 0.61 15.75 -15.23
C ALA A 332 0.61 14.27 -14.88
N ILE A 333 1.66 13.80 -14.23
CA ILE A 333 1.82 12.40 -13.80
C ILE A 333 0.69 11.96 -12.83
N ASP A 334 0.28 12.84 -11.91
CA ASP A 334 -0.78 12.53 -10.94
C ASP A 334 -2.19 12.74 -11.54
N PHE A 335 -2.30 13.46 -12.67
CA PHE A 335 -3.58 13.72 -13.32
C PHE A 335 -3.92 12.76 -14.47
N ALA A 336 -2.97 11.94 -14.95
CA ALA A 336 -3.18 11.07 -16.10
C ALA A 336 -4.35 10.08 -15.90
N TYR A 337 -4.39 9.37 -14.79
CA TYR A 337 -5.45 8.41 -14.50
C TYR A 337 -6.82 9.05 -14.24
N PRO A 338 -6.94 10.09 -13.39
CA PRO A 338 -8.21 10.80 -13.23
C PRO A 338 -8.74 11.41 -14.53
N ALA A 339 -7.89 11.96 -15.37
CA ALA A 339 -8.28 12.51 -16.68
C ALA A 339 -8.85 11.42 -17.60
N LEU A 340 -8.21 10.26 -17.65
CA LEU A 340 -8.72 9.11 -18.39
C LEU A 340 -10.10 8.70 -17.91
N ILE A 341 -10.28 8.52 -16.60
CA ILE A 341 -11.56 8.11 -16.02
C ILE A 341 -12.66 9.10 -16.37
N SER A 342 -12.41 10.40 -16.20
CA SER A 342 -13.40 11.45 -16.47
C SER A 342 -13.89 11.45 -17.93
N GLU A 343 -13.09 10.91 -18.86
CA GLU A 343 -13.38 10.84 -20.28
C GLU A 343 -14.08 9.55 -20.69
N ILE A 344 -13.58 8.39 -20.24
CA ILE A 344 -14.05 7.09 -20.73
C ILE A 344 -15.19 6.48 -19.94
N VAL A 345 -15.36 6.84 -18.64
CA VAL A 345 -16.39 6.23 -17.79
C VAL A 345 -17.76 6.87 -18.07
N PRO A 346 -18.77 6.06 -18.45
CA PRO A 346 -20.11 6.57 -18.64
C PRO A 346 -20.68 7.21 -17.37
N LYS A 347 -21.34 8.36 -17.51
CA LYS A 347 -21.89 9.12 -16.36
C LYS A 347 -22.75 8.29 -15.39
N PRO A 348 -23.62 7.34 -15.83
CA PRO A 348 -24.38 6.52 -14.90
C PRO A 348 -23.53 5.60 -14.02
N VAL A 349 -22.33 5.20 -14.50
CA VAL A 349 -21.42 4.29 -13.80
C VAL A 349 -20.38 5.07 -12.97
N MET A 350 -20.21 6.35 -13.26
CA MET A 350 -19.23 7.22 -12.59
C MET A 350 -19.43 7.24 -11.07
N GLY A 351 -20.67 7.24 -10.60
CA GLY A 351 -20.97 7.24 -9.16
C GLY A 351 -20.57 5.95 -8.46
N PHE A 352 -20.77 4.79 -9.11
CA PHE A 352 -20.26 3.52 -8.60
C PHE A 352 -18.72 3.53 -8.55
N PHE A 353 -18.07 3.99 -9.61
CA PHE A 353 -16.61 4.09 -9.65
C PHE A 353 -16.08 5.04 -8.56
N ALA A 354 -16.70 6.21 -8.39
CA ALA A 354 -16.34 7.15 -7.34
C ALA A 354 -16.54 6.56 -5.93
N ALA A 355 -17.59 5.77 -5.70
CA ALA A 355 -17.83 5.10 -4.42
C ALA A 355 -16.78 4.02 -4.13
N VAL A 356 -16.37 3.27 -5.15
CA VAL A 356 -15.30 2.27 -5.05
C VAL A 356 -13.96 2.96 -4.73
N MET A 357 -13.63 4.06 -5.41
CA MET A 357 -12.45 4.87 -5.12
C MET A 357 -12.47 5.44 -3.71
N PHE A 358 -13.62 5.96 -3.29
CA PHE A 358 -13.82 6.44 -1.91
C PHE A 358 -13.59 5.34 -0.89
N GLY A 359 -14.13 4.13 -1.15
CA GLY A 359 -13.91 2.95 -0.32
C GLY A 359 -12.42 2.56 -0.22
N ALA A 360 -11.67 2.63 -1.31
CA ALA A 360 -10.24 2.37 -1.34
C ALA A 360 -9.44 3.40 -0.52
N ILE A 361 -9.78 4.68 -0.64
CA ILE A 361 -9.17 5.75 0.16
C ILE A 361 -9.45 5.54 1.66
N LEU A 362 -10.73 5.31 2.01
CA LEU A 362 -11.12 5.05 3.40
C LEU A 362 -10.42 3.82 3.96
N SER A 363 -10.30 2.73 3.18
CA SER A 363 -9.62 1.51 3.59
C SER A 363 -8.17 1.77 3.98
N SER A 364 -7.39 2.40 3.12
CA SER A 364 -5.99 2.71 3.38
C SER A 364 -5.83 3.69 4.54
N PHE A 365 -6.63 4.75 4.58
CA PHE A 365 -6.64 5.71 5.70
C PHE A 365 -6.94 5.04 7.03
N ASN A 366 -8.02 4.24 7.09
CA ASN A 366 -8.44 3.52 8.28
C ASN A 366 -7.39 2.50 8.72
N SER A 367 -6.74 1.85 7.78
CA SER A 367 -5.71 0.85 8.03
C SER A 367 -4.49 1.45 8.73
N VAL A 368 -3.99 2.57 8.21
CA VAL A 368 -2.85 3.30 8.78
C VAL A 368 -3.25 3.93 10.12
N LEU A 369 -4.43 4.54 10.21
CA LEU A 369 -4.93 5.17 11.44
C LEU A 369 -5.12 4.16 12.58
N ASN A 370 -5.73 3.00 12.28
CA ASN A 370 -5.90 1.93 13.25
C ASN A 370 -4.55 1.36 13.72
N SER A 371 -3.60 1.19 12.80
CA SER A 371 -2.25 0.70 13.14
C SER A 371 -1.47 1.69 13.99
N ALA A 372 -1.53 2.99 13.66
CA ALA A 372 -0.93 4.05 14.46
C ALA A 372 -1.55 4.10 15.87
N SER A 373 -2.88 4.02 15.96
CA SER A 373 -3.62 3.99 17.24
C SER A 373 -3.26 2.76 18.08
N THR A 374 -3.13 1.60 17.44
CA THR A 374 -2.71 0.35 18.09
C THR A 374 -1.32 0.49 18.70
N MET A 375 -0.34 0.91 17.90
CA MET A 375 1.05 1.07 18.37
C MET A 375 1.16 2.17 19.42
N PHE A 376 0.52 3.32 19.23
CA PHE A 376 0.51 4.37 20.25
C PHE A 376 -0.05 3.84 21.57
N THR A 377 -1.18 3.15 21.53
CA THR A 377 -1.88 2.69 22.73
C THR A 377 -1.15 1.56 23.44
N LEU A 378 -0.77 0.50 22.70
CA LEU A 378 -0.19 -0.70 23.29
C LEU A 378 1.31 -0.55 23.55
N ASP A 379 2.04 0.05 22.60
CA ASP A 379 3.49 0.09 22.67
C ASP A 379 4.04 1.31 23.39
N LEU A 380 3.34 2.46 23.36
CA LEU A 380 3.76 3.67 24.04
C LEU A 380 2.95 3.92 25.31
N TYR A 381 1.62 4.02 25.22
CA TYR A 381 0.81 4.38 26.38
C TYR A 381 0.79 3.27 27.44
N ARG A 382 0.32 2.05 27.09
CA ARG A 382 0.23 0.92 28.03
C ARG A 382 1.61 0.44 28.48
N SER A 383 2.59 0.40 27.59
CA SER A 383 3.93 -0.06 27.91
C SER A 383 4.73 0.95 28.73
N SER A 384 4.59 2.27 28.47
CA SER A 384 5.52 3.28 29.00
C SER A 384 4.88 4.30 29.93
N ILE A 385 3.62 4.70 29.67
CA ILE A 385 2.97 5.78 30.42
C ILE A 385 2.09 5.22 31.55
N ASN A 386 1.27 4.21 31.26
CA ASN A 386 0.36 3.62 32.23
C ASN A 386 0.27 2.08 32.11
N PRO A 387 1.23 1.34 32.69
CA PRO A 387 1.26 -0.12 32.60
C PRO A 387 0.05 -0.85 33.21
N LYS A 388 -0.69 -0.16 34.10
CA LYS A 388 -1.89 -0.72 34.76
C LYS A 388 -3.20 -0.31 34.06
N ALA A 389 -3.13 0.27 32.86
CA ALA A 389 -4.34 0.67 32.14
C ALA A 389 -5.20 -0.54 31.78
N SER A 390 -6.50 -0.45 32.09
CA SER A 390 -7.49 -1.44 31.67
C SER A 390 -7.65 -1.43 30.14
N ASP A 391 -8.15 -2.52 29.56
CA ASP A 391 -8.39 -2.62 28.12
C ASP A 391 -9.35 -1.53 27.63
N THR A 392 -10.43 -1.27 28.37
CA THR A 392 -11.38 -0.17 28.07
C THR A 392 -10.70 1.19 28.02
N LYS A 393 -9.74 1.45 28.95
CA LYS A 393 -8.96 2.68 28.95
C LYS A 393 -8.01 2.74 27.74
N CYS A 394 -7.40 1.62 27.35
CA CYS A 394 -6.57 1.52 26.16
C CYS A 394 -7.39 1.83 24.89
N VAL A 395 -8.57 1.25 24.74
CA VAL A 395 -9.47 1.55 23.62
C VAL A 395 -9.82 3.04 23.56
N LYS A 396 -10.16 3.65 24.71
CA LYS A 396 -10.45 5.10 24.78
C LYS A 396 -9.24 5.96 24.36
N VAL A 397 -8.05 5.62 24.83
CA VAL A 397 -6.80 6.32 24.45
C VAL A 397 -6.52 6.16 22.96
N GLY A 398 -6.72 4.97 22.38
CA GLY A 398 -6.59 4.73 20.95
C GLY A 398 -7.55 5.59 20.11
N LYS A 399 -8.80 5.73 20.56
CA LYS A 399 -9.79 6.61 19.90
C LYS A 399 -9.38 8.08 19.94
N ILE A 400 -8.90 8.56 21.09
CA ILE A 400 -8.42 9.94 21.26
C ILE A 400 -7.21 10.19 20.36
N TYR A 401 -6.22 9.29 20.39
CA TYR A 401 -5.04 9.40 19.53
C TYR A 401 -5.41 9.39 18.04
N GLY A 402 -6.28 8.47 17.62
CA GLY A 402 -6.77 8.40 16.25
C GLY A 402 -7.44 9.70 15.79
N THR A 403 -8.23 10.33 16.67
CA THR A 403 -8.83 11.65 16.38
C THR A 403 -7.76 12.71 16.17
N ILE A 404 -6.76 12.79 17.05
CA ILE A 404 -5.67 13.76 16.95
C ILE A 404 -4.86 13.53 15.65
N ALA A 405 -4.46 12.29 15.37
CA ALA A 405 -3.70 11.94 14.16
C ALA A 405 -4.51 12.25 12.88
N GLY A 406 -5.81 11.97 12.88
CA GLY A 406 -6.72 12.33 11.79
C GLY A 406 -6.78 13.84 11.56
N CYS A 407 -6.93 14.65 12.61
CA CYS A 407 -6.92 16.10 12.51
C CYS A 407 -5.58 16.65 11.98
N ILE A 408 -4.45 16.13 12.48
CA ILE A 408 -3.12 16.51 11.99
C ILE A 408 -2.99 16.19 10.50
N SER A 409 -3.44 15.02 10.06
CA SER A 409 -3.34 14.62 8.66
C SER A 409 -4.21 15.48 7.74
N ILE A 410 -5.40 15.88 8.18
CA ILE A 410 -6.27 16.82 7.42
C ILE A 410 -5.57 18.17 7.18
N VAL A 411 -4.87 18.68 8.19
CA VAL A 411 -4.17 19.97 8.08
C VAL A 411 -2.95 19.86 7.15
N ILE A 412 -2.19 18.77 7.21
CA ILE A 412 -0.97 18.58 6.40
C ILE A 412 -1.27 18.25 4.94
N ALA A 413 -2.32 17.47 4.68
CA ALA A 413 -2.60 16.87 3.37
C ALA A 413 -2.58 17.86 2.18
N PRO A 414 -3.22 19.05 2.22
CA PRO A 414 -3.22 19.95 1.08
C PRO A 414 -1.83 20.44 0.65
N PHE A 415 -0.88 20.52 1.58
CA PHE A 415 0.49 21.00 1.30
C PHE A 415 1.34 20.01 0.52
N ILE A 416 0.92 18.74 0.40
CA ILE A 416 1.58 17.72 -0.41
C ILE A 416 1.50 18.01 -1.90
N MET A 417 0.56 18.86 -2.34
CA MET A 417 0.45 19.31 -3.74
C MET A 417 1.76 19.82 -4.35
N ASN A 418 2.69 20.28 -3.52
CA ASN A 418 3.95 20.88 -3.96
C ASN A 418 5.13 19.88 -4.03
N THR A 419 4.92 18.57 -3.83
CA THR A 419 6.03 17.60 -3.70
C THR A 419 6.47 16.90 -4.98
N GLY A 420 5.75 17.09 -6.11
CA GLY A 420 6.21 16.63 -7.44
C GLY A 420 6.14 15.12 -7.69
N GLY A 421 5.10 14.45 -7.22
CA GLY A 421 4.84 13.01 -7.43
C GLY A 421 4.61 12.27 -6.12
N ILE A 422 3.35 11.91 -5.87
CA ILE A 422 2.88 11.36 -4.59
C ILE A 422 3.60 10.06 -4.22
N THR A 423 3.60 9.11 -5.15
CA THR A 423 4.12 7.75 -4.91
C THR A 423 5.63 7.75 -4.69
N THR A 424 6.37 8.48 -5.51
CA THR A 424 7.83 8.57 -5.39
C THR A 424 8.24 9.23 -4.07
N PHE A 425 7.55 10.32 -3.70
CA PHE A 425 7.80 11.01 -2.42
C PHE A 425 7.55 10.08 -1.22
N LEU A 426 6.37 9.43 -1.17
CA LEU A 426 6.02 8.52 -0.08
C LEU A 426 7.03 7.37 0.04
N ASN A 427 7.33 6.73 -1.09
CA ASN A 427 8.22 5.58 -1.10
C ASN A 427 9.65 5.95 -0.71
N SER A 428 10.22 7.05 -1.23
CA SER A 428 11.57 7.46 -0.87
C SER A 428 11.70 7.84 0.62
N MET A 429 10.71 8.54 1.18
CA MET A 429 10.73 8.89 2.61
C MET A 429 10.53 7.67 3.53
N SER A 430 9.71 6.71 3.12
CA SER A 430 9.48 5.48 3.89
C SER A 430 10.74 4.62 4.01
N GLN A 431 11.73 4.76 3.11
CA GLN A 431 12.97 3.98 3.17
C GLN A 431 13.79 4.24 4.43
N PHE A 432 13.70 5.42 5.04
CA PHE A 432 14.40 5.68 6.31
C PHE A 432 14.07 4.68 7.43
N VAL A 433 12.90 4.05 7.36
CA VAL A 433 12.39 3.13 8.38
C VAL A 433 12.33 1.68 7.88
N SER A 434 12.20 1.48 6.57
CA SER A 434 11.91 0.17 5.98
C SER A 434 12.96 -0.89 6.29
N LEU A 435 14.22 -0.67 5.95
CA LEU A 435 15.28 -1.65 6.21
C LEU A 435 15.60 -1.80 7.71
N PRO A 436 15.72 -0.74 8.52
CA PRO A 436 15.92 -0.90 9.96
C PRO A 436 14.88 -1.78 10.64
N VAL A 437 13.59 -1.63 10.29
CA VAL A 437 12.52 -2.49 10.82
C VAL A 437 12.67 -3.92 10.31
N LEU A 438 12.87 -4.10 8.99
CA LEU A 438 13.05 -5.41 8.37
C LEU A 438 14.23 -6.17 8.99
N CYS A 439 15.40 -5.53 9.07
CA CYS A 439 16.61 -6.12 9.66
C CYS A 439 16.43 -6.45 11.15
N THR A 440 15.74 -5.60 11.89
CA THR A 440 15.46 -5.87 13.31
C THR A 440 14.61 -7.14 13.48
N ILE A 441 13.58 -7.33 12.68
CA ILE A 441 12.74 -8.55 12.70
C ILE A 441 13.51 -9.77 12.19
N LEU A 442 14.26 -9.62 11.10
CA LEU A 442 15.13 -10.71 10.61
C LEU A 442 16.16 -11.13 11.65
N GLY A 443 16.68 -10.18 12.43
CA GLY A 443 17.59 -10.45 13.54
C GLY A 443 16.99 -11.37 14.60
N ILE A 444 15.69 -11.25 14.89
CA ILE A 444 14.99 -12.18 15.80
C ILE A 444 14.91 -13.59 15.19
N PHE A 445 14.69 -13.67 13.87
CA PHE A 445 14.34 -14.94 13.21
C PHE A 445 15.53 -15.72 12.66
N MET A 446 16.64 -15.05 12.36
CA MET A 446 17.82 -15.65 11.73
C MET A 446 18.98 -15.86 12.67
N PHE A 447 19.09 -15.05 13.75
CA PHE A 447 20.28 -15.02 14.59
C PHE A 447 19.95 -15.27 16.07
N LYS A 448 20.31 -16.45 16.58
CA LYS A 448 20.00 -16.85 17.95
C LYS A 448 20.74 -16.01 19.03
N ARG A 449 21.92 -15.48 18.72
CA ARG A 449 22.81 -14.81 19.69
C ARG A 449 23.10 -13.36 19.38
N ILE A 450 22.23 -12.69 18.59
CA ILE A 450 22.42 -11.30 18.22
C ILE A 450 22.27 -10.38 19.45
N PRO A 451 23.14 -9.36 19.64
CA PRO A 451 23.09 -8.50 20.82
C PRO A 451 21.90 -7.54 20.81
N LYS A 452 21.42 -7.17 22.00
CA LYS A 452 20.24 -6.29 22.19
C LYS A 452 20.40 -4.88 21.59
N TYR A 453 21.63 -4.39 21.40
CA TYR A 453 21.89 -3.08 20.82
C TYR A 453 21.92 -3.08 19.28
N MET A 454 21.89 -4.25 18.61
CA MET A 454 21.94 -4.37 17.15
C MET A 454 20.93 -3.48 16.42
N PRO A 455 19.65 -3.37 16.82
CA PRO A 455 18.68 -2.53 16.12
C PRO A 455 19.10 -1.05 16.09
N LYS A 456 19.74 -0.56 17.15
CA LYS A 456 20.23 0.82 17.20
C LYS A 456 21.39 1.03 16.23
N VAL A 457 22.33 0.08 16.17
CA VAL A 457 23.48 0.13 15.24
C VAL A 457 22.98 0.18 13.80
N ILE A 458 22.09 -0.74 13.43
CA ILE A 458 21.50 -0.81 12.08
C ILE A 458 20.74 0.47 11.76
N THR A 459 19.91 0.97 12.67
CA THR A 459 19.13 2.20 12.43
C THR A 459 20.02 3.40 12.21
N ILE A 460 21.04 3.61 13.04
CA ILE A 460 21.99 4.73 12.90
C ILE A 460 22.75 4.60 11.58
N PHE A 461 23.29 3.42 11.29
CA PHE A 461 24.02 3.15 10.04
C PHE A 461 23.14 3.47 8.83
N HIS A 462 21.92 2.92 8.80
CA HIS A 462 20.99 3.12 7.70
C HIS A 462 20.62 4.59 7.50
N VAL A 463 20.19 5.27 8.57
CA VAL A 463 19.76 6.68 8.49
C VAL A 463 20.89 7.59 8.01
N VAL A 464 22.12 7.35 8.47
CA VAL A 464 23.30 8.12 8.02
C VAL A 464 23.60 7.84 6.55
N CYS A 465 23.68 6.57 6.14
CA CYS A 465 24.05 6.22 4.76
C CYS A 465 22.95 6.58 3.76
N TYR A 466 21.69 6.30 4.07
CA TYR A 466 20.57 6.66 3.20
C TYR A 466 20.34 8.17 3.16
N GLY A 467 20.48 8.86 4.29
CA GLY A 467 20.42 10.32 4.34
C GLY A 467 21.53 10.96 3.50
N ALA A 468 22.76 10.46 3.60
CA ALA A 468 23.87 10.90 2.75
C ALA A 468 23.57 10.67 1.25
N PHE A 469 23.02 9.50 0.89
CA PHE A 469 22.60 9.22 -0.49
C PHE A 469 21.59 10.25 -1.00
N LEU A 470 20.56 10.58 -0.24
CA LEU A 470 19.55 11.58 -0.64
C LEU A 470 20.10 13.00 -0.74
N LEU A 471 21.08 13.36 0.11
CA LEU A 471 21.71 14.68 0.08
C LEU A 471 22.70 14.83 -1.09
N ILE A 472 23.51 13.80 -1.34
CA ILE A 472 24.53 13.81 -2.42
C ILE A 472 23.87 13.70 -3.79
N LYS A 473 22.73 13.01 -3.92
CA LYS A 473 22.03 12.74 -5.17
C LYS A 473 22.98 12.19 -6.26
N PRO A 474 23.64 11.05 -6.03
CA PRO A 474 24.59 10.50 -6.98
C PRO A 474 23.92 10.21 -8.32
N CYS A 475 24.64 10.46 -9.43
CA CYS A 475 24.16 10.22 -10.77
C CYS A 475 24.79 8.96 -11.36
N TYR A 476 24.12 8.37 -12.38
CA TYR A 476 24.69 7.26 -13.13
C TYR A 476 25.98 7.68 -13.86
N PRO A 477 26.97 6.78 -14.01
CA PRO A 477 28.22 7.09 -14.69
C PRO A 477 27.98 7.62 -16.10
N GLY A 478 28.54 8.81 -16.39
CA GLY A 478 28.39 9.48 -17.68
C GLY A 478 27.00 10.10 -17.95
N SER A 479 26.16 10.25 -16.94
CA SER A 479 24.82 10.82 -17.05
C SER A 479 24.57 11.88 -15.97
N THR A 480 23.61 12.76 -16.21
CA THR A 480 23.05 13.70 -15.23
C THR A 480 21.84 13.11 -14.48
N ASN A 481 21.40 11.90 -14.84
CA ASN A 481 20.26 11.24 -14.21
C ASN A 481 20.63 10.74 -12.82
N PRO A 482 19.87 11.09 -11.76
CA PRO A 482 20.08 10.56 -10.43
C PRO A 482 19.93 9.04 -10.38
N ILE A 483 20.76 8.39 -9.58
CA ILE A 483 20.65 6.96 -9.31
C ILE A 483 19.31 6.70 -8.58
N HIS A 484 18.57 5.71 -9.06
CA HIS A 484 17.29 5.33 -8.46
C HIS A 484 17.47 4.91 -6.99
N TYR A 485 16.64 5.48 -6.08
CA TYR A 485 16.79 5.29 -4.62
C TYR A 485 16.78 3.82 -4.17
N LEU A 486 16.13 2.93 -4.91
CA LEU A 486 16.13 1.49 -4.62
C LEU A 486 17.51 0.84 -4.77
N TYR A 487 18.47 1.44 -5.49
CA TYR A 487 19.85 0.96 -5.48
C TYR A 487 20.52 1.18 -4.12
N ALA A 488 20.18 2.25 -3.41
CA ALA A 488 20.64 2.41 -2.04
C ALA A 488 20.15 1.25 -1.17
N MET A 489 18.88 0.83 -1.33
CA MET A 489 18.34 -0.34 -0.62
C MET A 489 19.05 -1.64 -1.02
N ALA A 490 19.32 -1.81 -2.33
CA ALA A 490 20.02 -2.99 -2.85
C ALA A 490 21.43 -3.14 -2.28
N VAL A 491 22.11 -2.03 -1.97
CA VAL A 491 23.46 -2.02 -1.37
C VAL A 491 23.41 -2.08 0.15
N LEU A 492 22.55 -1.28 0.79
CA LEU A 492 22.51 -1.18 2.26
C LEU A 492 22.02 -2.48 2.90
N PHE A 493 21.01 -3.16 2.35
CA PHE A 493 20.47 -4.37 2.97
C PHE A 493 21.51 -5.50 3.12
N PRO A 494 22.28 -5.90 2.09
CA PRO A 494 23.36 -6.87 2.28
C PRO A 494 24.43 -6.44 3.30
N ILE A 495 24.79 -5.15 3.32
CA ILE A 495 25.75 -4.61 4.29
C ILE A 495 25.18 -4.75 5.71
N GLU A 496 23.91 -4.41 5.90
CA GLU A 496 23.23 -4.53 7.19
C GLU A 496 23.17 -6.00 7.66
N LEU A 497 22.89 -6.94 6.75
CA LEU A 497 22.96 -8.38 7.06
C LEU A 497 24.37 -8.81 7.45
N LEU A 498 25.42 -8.29 6.80
CA LEU A 498 26.82 -8.54 7.18
C LEU A 498 27.15 -7.96 8.57
N ILE A 499 26.68 -6.75 8.88
CA ILE A 499 26.82 -6.16 10.22
C ILE A 499 26.14 -7.06 11.26
N MET A 500 24.91 -7.52 10.98
CA MET A 500 24.18 -8.41 11.88
C MET A 500 24.92 -9.75 12.09
N TRP A 501 25.43 -10.35 11.01
CA TRP A 501 26.23 -11.57 11.08
C TRP A 501 27.50 -11.35 11.92
N TYR A 502 28.21 -10.23 11.69
CA TYR A 502 29.41 -9.86 12.46
C TYR A 502 29.10 -9.73 13.96
N LEU A 503 28.04 -8.98 14.29
CA LEU A 503 27.61 -8.81 15.68
C LEU A 503 27.21 -10.12 16.35
N ASN A 504 26.48 -10.99 15.64
CA ASN A 504 26.10 -12.30 16.17
C ASN A 504 27.29 -13.22 16.42
N LYS A 505 28.36 -13.11 15.59
CA LYS A 505 29.54 -13.96 15.69
C LYS A 505 30.55 -13.47 16.72
N TYR A 506 30.84 -12.17 16.74
CA TYR A 506 31.93 -11.58 17.53
C TYR A 506 31.46 -10.86 18.80
N HIS A 507 30.18 -10.55 18.90
CA HIS A 507 29.55 -9.94 20.07
C HIS A 507 28.29 -10.72 20.51
N PRO A 508 28.38 -12.04 20.71
CA PRO A 508 27.21 -12.88 20.96
C PRO A 508 26.57 -12.52 22.31
N ALA A 509 25.25 -12.43 22.30
CA ALA A 509 24.42 -12.37 23.49
C ALA A 509 23.95 -13.77 23.91
N GLU A 510 23.14 -13.85 24.96
CA GLU A 510 22.44 -15.07 25.36
C GLU A 510 21.59 -15.62 24.21
N GLU A 511 21.52 -16.92 24.10
CA GLU A 511 20.72 -17.59 23.09
C GLU A 511 19.24 -17.34 23.31
N TYR A 512 18.56 -16.98 22.24
CA TYR A 512 17.13 -16.71 22.24
C TYR A 512 16.40 -17.71 21.36
N GLU A 513 15.34 -18.29 21.90
CA GLU A 513 14.44 -19.17 21.17
C GLU A 513 13.01 -18.65 21.22
N ILE A 514 12.35 -18.67 20.07
CA ILE A 514 10.95 -18.25 19.93
C ILE A 514 10.05 -19.24 20.67
N GLN A 515 9.37 -18.75 21.70
CA GLN A 515 8.40 -19.52 22.47
C GLN A 515 7.05 -19.59 21.75
N ASP A 516 6.36 -20.71 21.92
CA ASP A 516 4.97 -20.86 21.45
C ASP A 516 4.02 -20.51 22.57
N VAL A 517 3.28 -19.42 22.38
CA VAL A 517 2.29 -18.94 23.38
C VAL A 517 0.91 -19.57 23.21
N GLY A 518 0.72 -20.44 22.18
CA GLY A 518 -0.55 -21.13 21.94
C GLY A 518 -1.71 -20.21 21.53
N ALA A 519 -1.42 -19.04 20.96
CA ALA A 519 -2.44 -18.04 20.63
C ALA A 519 -3.44 -18.51 19.57
N VAL A 520 -3.00 -19.32 18.60
CA VAL A 520 -3.83 -19.85 17.49
C VAL A 520 -3.32 -21.23 17.05
N ASP A 521 -4.16 -21.97 16.32
CA ASP A 521 -3.75 -23.21 15.66
C ASP A 521 -2.71 -22.94 14.56
N LEU A 522 -1.52 -23.56 14.70
CA LEU A 522 -0.38 -23.44 13.80
C LEU A 522 -0.35 -24.51 12.69
N THR A 523 -1.44 -25.28 12.51
CA THR A 523 -1.55 -26.26 11.43
C THR A 523 -1.50 -25.56 10.06
N PRO A 524 -0.52 -25.92 9.19
CA PRO A 524 -0.38 -25.24 7.90
C PRO A 524 -1.49 -25.63 6.91
N TRP A 525 -1.77 -24.75 5.93
CA TRP A 525 -2.69 -25.06 4.85
C TRP A 525 -2.16 -26.19 3.95
N LYS A 526 -2.95 -27.26 3.76
CA LYS A 526 -2.58 -28.47 3.00
C LYS A 526 -2.13 -28.16 1.56
N TYR A 527 -2.83 -27.24 0.88
CA TYR A 527 -2.59 -26.94 -0.54
C TYR A 527 -1.62 -25.78 -0.77
N ARG A 528 -0.99 -25.23 0.29
CA ARG A 528 -0.13 -24.06 0.19
C ARG A 528 0.96 -24.17 -0.90
N HIS A 529 1.62 -25.34 -1.03
CA HIS A 529 2.74 -25.51 -1.97
C HIS A 529 2.27 -25.47 -3.43
N VAL A 530 1.22 -26.23 -3.77
CA VAL A 530 0.70 -26.29 -5.14
C VAL A 530 0.21 -24.92 -5.59
N VAL A 531 -0.58 -24.24 -4.75
CA VAL A 531 -1.14 -22.94 -5.09
C VAL A 531 -0.04 -21.87 -5.19
N SER A 532 0.99 -21.93 -4.34
CA SER A 532 2.14 -21.02 -4.42
C SER A 532 2.96 -21.20 -5.70
N ILE A 533 3.19 -22.43 -6.14
CA ILE A 533 3.90 -22.71 -7.39
C ILE A 533 3.12 -22.14 -8.59
N ILE A 534 1.80 -22.32 -8.62
CA ILE A 534 0.95 -21.72 -9.68
C ILE A 534 1.09 -20.19 -9.67
N GLY A 535 1.07 -19.55 -8.49
CA GLY A 535 1.26 -18.11 -8.37
C GLY A 535 2.63 -17.62 -8.83
N LEU A 536 3.70 -18.37 -8.52
CA LEU A 536 5.05 -18.07 -9.00
C LEU A 536 5.15 -18.17 -10.52
N ILE A 537 4.60 -19.23 -11.11
CA ILE A 537 4.57 -19.41 -12.57
C ILE A 537 3.81 -18.25 -13.21
N LEU A 538 2.66 -17.85 -12.66
CA LEU A 538 1.88 -16.72 -13.16
C LEU A 538 2.69 -15.42 -13.10
N ALA A 539 3.34 -15.12 -11.97
CA ALA A 539 4.14 -13.91 -11.82
C ALA A 539 5.30 -13.85 -12.84
N VAL A 540 6.02 -14.96 -13.00
CA VAL A 540 7.11 -15.05 -14.00
C VAL A 540 6.57 -14.92 -15.43
N ALA A 541 5.45 -15.57 -15.74
CA ALA A 541 4.81 -15.48 -17.06
C ALA A 541 4.40 -14.04 -17.42
N ILE A 542 3.91 -13.25 -16.45
CA ILE A 542 3.57 -11.84 -16.66
C ILE A 542 4.83 -11.03 -17.01
N TYR A 543 5.95 -11.23 -16.32
CA TYR A 543 7.21 -10.55 -16.66
C TYR A 543 7.74 -10.96 -18.03
N ILE A 544 7.65 -12.24 -18.40
CA ILE A 544 8.06 -12.70 -19.75
C ILE A 544 7.17 -12.07 -20.80
N PHE A 545 5.85 -12.03 -20.56
CA PHE A 545 4.87 -11.46 -21.50
C PHE A 545 5.16 -9.97 -21.78
N PHE A 546 5.44 -9.17 -20.74
CA PHE A 546 5.78 -7.75 -20.85
C PHE A 546 7.30 -7.51 -20.93
N SER A 547 8.02 -8.30 -21.69
CA SER A 547 9.46 -8.17 -21.91
C SER A 547 9.81 -8.26 -23.40
N PRO A 548 11.07 -8.02 -23.79
CA PRO A 548 11.55 -8.27 -25.15
C PRO A 548 11.44 -9.74 -25.62
N LEU A 549 11.15 -10.67 -24.73
CA LEU A 549 10.83 -12.07 -25.08
C LEU A 549 9.34 -12.28 -25.40
N GLY A 550 8.51 -11.30 -25.16
CA GLY A 550 7.06 -11.30 -25.37
C GLY A 550 6.61 -10.16 -26.29
N ILE A 551 5.66 -9.33 -25.83
CA ILE A 551 5.03 -8.28 -26.65
C ILE A 551 5.84 -6.98 -26.74
N ALA A 552 6.95 -6.85 -26.05
CA ALA A 552 7.85 -5.70 -26.10
C ALA A 552 9.07 -5.93 -27.03
N ALA A 553 8.98 -6.90 -27.93
CA ALA A 553 10.03 -7.29 -28.88
C ALA A 553 10.18 -6.28 -30.02
#